data_b2e83accb4aba5ad8b11bf70dea31bf7
#
_entry.id   b2e83accb4aba5ad8b11bf70dea31bf7
#
_cell.length_a   1.000
_cell.length_b   1.000
_cell.length_c   1.000
_cell.angle_alpha   90.00
_cell.angle_beta   90.00
_cell.angle_gamma   90.00
#
_symmetry.space_group_name_H-M   'P 1'
#
loop_
_entity.id
_entity.type
_entity.pdbx_description
1 polymer ?
#
loop_
_entity_poly.entity_id
_entity_poly.type
_entity_poly.pdbx_seq_one_letter_code
_entity_poly.pdbx_strand_id
1 'polypeptide(L)'
;EATCCAAAGEGQCTEQCGNDCKNECNNNANCKINKEMKYSKKYTNADFYKDGKFQQDVAMEAMKDMFAFYGVPFTELMAKDMWVTDFGLGDFENVGMGGIFWVNDPEYGYFAHAIYLLPGQMIPEHAHVKTKFPAKHESWMVEKGWVYNFSEVGDETPNAPAIPATHGAIKSKNFVVQNVGDVLRLKKLETFQPD
;
A
#
# COMPACT_ATOMS: atom_id res chain seq x y z
N GLU A 1 0.20 -37.10 0.67
CA GLU A 1 0.40 -36.85 -0.77
C GLU A 1 -0.66 -35.86 -1.24
N ALA A 2 -0.58 -34.64 -0.77
CA ALA A 2 -1.44 -33.58 -1.25
C ALA A 2 -0.75 -32.91 -2.43
N THR A 3 -1.22 -33.17 -3.58
CA THR A 3 -0.81 -32.49 -4.80
C THR A 3 -1.21 -31.02 -4.70
N CYS A 4 -0.25 -30.13 -4.42
CA CYS A 4 -0.46 -28.68 -4.40
C CYS A 4 -1.10 -28.15 -5.69
N CYS A 5 -0.93 -28.86 -6.80
CA CYS A 5 -1.51 -28.49 -8.09
C CYS A 5 -3.01 -28.84 -8.22
N ALA A 6 -3.56 -29.73 -7.38
CA ALA A 6 -4.96 -30.12 -7.46
C ALA A 6 -5.92 -29.13 -6.81
N ALA A 7 -5.42 -28.27 -5.90
CA ALA A 7 -6.24 -27.28 -5.20
C ALA A 7 -6.40 -25.94 -5.96
N ALA A 8 -5.62 -25.70 -6.99
CA ALA A 8 -5.54 -24.41 -7.67
C ALA A 8 -6.16 -24.39 -9.09
N GLY A 9 -6.91 -25.44 -9.52
CA GLY A 9 -7.42 -25.52 -10.89
C GLY A 9 -6.31 -25.42 -11.94
N GLU A 10 -6.46 -26.12 -13.02
CA GLU A 10 -5.47 -26.32 -14.09
C GLU A 10 -4.29 -25.31 -14.15
N GLY A 11 -3.13 -25.70 -13.59
CA GLY A 11 -1.84 -25.13 -13.97
C GLY A 11 -1.33 -23.91 -13.20
N GLN A 12 -1.88 -23.55 -12.04
CA GLN A 12 -1.38 -22.41 -11.26
C GLN A 12 -0.75 -22.85 -9.92
N CYS A 13 0.56 -22.64 -9.78
CA CYS A 13 1.25 -22.74 -8.49
C CYS A 13 1.43 -21.32 -7.91
N THR A 14 1.05 -21.11 -6.65
CA THR A 14 1.29 -19.85 -5.93
C THR A 14 2.62 -19.92 -5.16
N GLU A 15 3.18 -18.78 -4.76
CA GLU A 15 4.41 -18.71 -3.95
C GLU A 15 4.30 -19.40 -2.57
N GLN A 16 3.08 -19.75 -2.15
CA GLN A 16 2.81 -20.49 -0.90
C GLN A 16 3.05 -22.00 -1.01
N CYS A 17 3.33 -22.50 -2.21
CA CYS A 17 3.71 -23.89 -2.40
C CYS A 17 5.12 -24.14 -1.83
N GLY A 18 5.27 -25.18 -1.00
CA GLY A 18 6.57 -25.61 -0.47
C GLY A 18 7.59 -25.96 -1.57
N ASN A 19 8.85 -26.10 -1.19
CA ASN A 19 9.95 -26.34 -2.14
C ASN A 19 9.77 -27.58 -3.03
N ASP A 20 9.06 -28.59 -2.56
CA ASP A 20 8.80 -29.83 -3.32
C ASP A 20 7.84 -29.56 -4.48
N CYS A 21 6.82 -28.73 -4.29
CA CYS A 21 5.92 -28.34 -5.36
C CYS A 21 6.59 -27.43 -6.42
N LYS A 22 7.58 -26.62 -6.02
CA LYS A 22 8.35 -25.81 -6.97
C LYS A 22 9.22 -26.66 -7.91
N ASN A 23 9.74 -27.77 -7.39
CA ASN A 23 10.53 -28.71 -8.20
C ASN A 23 9.65 -29.46 -9.21
N GLU A 24 8.44 -29.86 -8.84
CA GLU A 24 7.48 -30.49 -9.77
C GLU A 24 7.01 -29.51 -10.86
N CYS A 25 6.76 -28.23 -10.51
CA CYS A 25 6.41 -27.23 -11.49
C CYS A 25 7.52 -26.93 -12.50
N ASN A 26 8.77 -26.90 -12.07
CA ASN A 26 9.91 -26.67 -12.97
C ASN A 26 10.09 -27.77 -14.03
N ASN A 27 9.59 -28.97 -13.76
CA ASN A 27 9.66 -30.11 -14.68
C ASN A 27 8.42 -30.29 -15.56
N ASN A 28 7.38 -29.48 -15.38
CA ASN A 28 6.14 -29.56 -16.13
C ASN A 28 6.01 -28.34 -17.08
N ALA A 29 6.17 -28.57 -18.38
CA ALA A 29 6.09 -27.53 -19.41
C ALA A 29 4.74 -26.76 -19.43
N ASN A 30 3.71 -27.30 -18.79
CA ASN A 30 2.37 -26.68 -18.68
C ASN A 30 2.16 -25.95 -17.34
N CYS A 31 3.10 -26.02 -16.40
CA CYS A 31 2.99 -25.31 -15.14
C CYS A 31 3.45 -23.84 -15.33
N LYS A 32 2.51 -22.95 -15.51
CA LYS A 32 2.79 -21.53 -15.47
C LYS A 32 2.87 -21.10 -14.01
N ILE A 33 4.08 -20.97 -13.46
CA ILE A 33 4.27 -20.21 -12.23
C ILE A 33 3.83 -18.78 -12.56
N ASN A 34 2.69 -18.42 -12.07
CA ASN A 34 2.25 -17.02 -12.13
C ASN A 34 3.16 -16.24 -11.14
N LYS A 35 4.39 -15.91 -11.62
CA LYS A 35 5.16 -14.88 -10.95
C LYS A 35 4.31 -13.62 -11.07
N GLU A 36 3.58 -13.26 -10.02
CA GLU A 36 3.02 -11.93 -9.96
C GLU A 36 4.15 -10.95 -10.29
N MET A 37 4.03 -10.31 -11.45
CA MET A 37 5.01 -9.30 -11.85
C MET A 37 4.89 -8.18 -10.82
N LYS A 38 5.92 -8.03 -9.99
CA LYS A 38 5.98 -6.94 -9.01
C LYS A 38 6.57 -5.72 -9.68
N TYR A 39 5.93 -4.58 -9.50
CA TYR A 39 6.51 -3.30 -9.91
C TYR A 39 7.84 -3.10 -9.18
N SER A 40 8.93 -3.02 -9.94
CA SER A 40 10.29 -3.03 -9.40
C SER A 40 11.07 -1.76 -9.69
N LYS A 41 10.48 -0.79 -10.39
CA LYS A 41 11.13 0.48 -10.65
C LYS A 41 11.36 1.19 -9.33
N LYS A 42 12.60 1.56 -9.07
CA LYS A 42 12.98 2.26 -7.84
C LYS A 42 13.22 3.72 -8.16
N TYR A 43 12.66 4.55 -7.32
CA TYR A 43 12.93 5.97 -7.27
C TYR A 43 13.67 6.27 -5.97
N THR A 44 14.44 7.33 -5.95
CA THR A 44 15.15 7.82 -4.78
C THR A 44 14.74 9.25 -4.46
N ASN A 45 15.07 9.73 -3.29
CA ASN A 45 14.81 11.13 -2.95
C ASN A 45 15.49 12.11 -3.91
N ALA A 46 16.60 11.72 -4.56
CA ALA A 46 17.23 12.55 -5.58
C ALA A 46 16.34 12.79 -6.81
N ASP A 47 15.41 11.88 -7.10
CA ASP A 47 14.43 12.04 -8.17
C ASP A 47 13.29 12.99 -7.77
N PHE A 48 12.90 12.97 -6.49
CA PHE A 48 11.73 13.68 -5.98
C PHE A 48 12.01 15.07 -5.42
N TYR A 49 13.28 15.44 -5.19
CA TYR A 49 13.61 16.74 -4.62
C TYR A 49 14.60 17.49 -5.48
N LYS A 50 14.31 18.77 -5.70
CA LYS A 50 15.19 19.70 -6.36
C LYS A 50 15.37 20.93 -5.47
N ASP A 51 16.63 21.27 -5.16
CA ASP A 51 16.94 22.39 -4.27
C ASP A 51 16.17 22.33 -2.92
N GLY A 52 16.04 21.11 -2.37
CA GLY A 52 15.31 20.85 -1.15
C GLY A 52 13.77 20.96 -1.25
N LYS A 53 13.24 21.12 -2.46
CA LYS A 53 11.79 21.25 -2.70
C LYS A 53 11.22 19.97 -3.30
N PHE A 54 10.14 19.48 -2.74
CA PHE A 54 9.40 18.35 -3.25
C PHE A 54 8.80 18.64 -4.62
N GLN A 55 9.07 17.77 -5.58
CA GLN A 55 8.58 17.84 -6.96
C GLN A 55 7.34 16.95 -7.10
N GLN A 56 6.17 17.52 -6.82
CA GLN A 56 4.90 16.78 -6.84
C GLN A 56 4.58 16.20 -8.22
N ASP A 57 4.92 16.91 -9.29
CA ASP A 57 4.75 16.45 -10.67
C ASP A 57 5.55 15.18 -10.96
N VAL A 58 6.81 15.13 -10.50
CA VAL A 58 7.65 13.93 -10.64
C VAL A 58 7.07 12.76 -9.83
N ALA A 59 6.60 13.01 -8.62
CA ALA A 59 5.96 12.00 -7.79
C ALA A 59 4.66 11.46 -8.42
N MET A 60 3.84 12.33 -9.02
CA MET A 60 2.65 11.93 -9.77
C MET A 60 3.00 11.07 -10.98
N GLU A 61 4.05 11.42 -11.74
CA GLU A 61 4.49 10.61 -12.88
C GLU A 61 5.00 9.22 -12.42
N ALA A 62 5.69 9.13 -11.29
CA ALA A 62 6.11 7.86 -10.72
C ALA A 62 4.90 6.96 -10.36
N MET A 63 3.84 7.55 -9.80
CA MET A 63 2.59 6.84 -9.51
C MET A 63 1.89 6.38 -10.81
N LYS A 64 1.82 7.24 -11.83
CA LYS A 64 1.23 6.89 -13.13
C LYS A 64 1.98 5.76 -13.82
N ASP A 65 3.30 5.72 -13.71
CA ASP A 65 4.13 4.64 -14.23
C ASP A 65 3.77 3.30 -13.55
N MET A 66 3.56 3.33 -12.23
CA MET A 66 3.06 2.17 -11.49
C MET A 66 1.64 1.78 -11.92
N PHE A 67 0.74 2.74 -12.16
CA PHE A 67 -0.61 2.46 -12.66
C PHE A 67 -0.56 1.76 -14.01
N ALA A 68 0.27 2.25 -14.93
CA ALA A 68 0.46 1.62 -16.24
C ALA A 68 0.96 0.18 -16.13
N PHE A 69 1.90 -0.07 -15.22
CA PHE A 69 2.43 -1.41 -14.96
C PHE A 69 1.34 -2.39 -14.49
N TYR A 70 0.47 -1.96 -13.58
CA TYR A 70 -0.60 -2.80 -13.04
C TYR A 70 -1.91 -2.76 -13.86
N GLY A 71 -1.93 -2.02 -14.97
CA GLY A 71 -3.13 -1.86 -15.79
C GLY A 71 -4.25 -1.09 -15.06
N VAL A 72 -3.88 -0.23 -14.11
CA VAL A 72 -4.84 0.68 -13.46
C VAL A 72 -5.20 1.79 -14.45
N PRO A 73 -6.48 1.97 -14.79
CA PRO A 73 -6.90 3.07 -15.67
C PRO A 73 -6.51 4.42 -15.08
N PHE A 74 -6.05 5.32 -15.92
CA PHE A 74 -5.80 6.70 -15.53
C PHE A 74 -6.36 7.65 -16.59
N THR A 75 -7.32 8.46 -16.20
CA THR A 75 -8.04 9.37 -17.10
C THR A 75 -7.71 10.84 -16.82
N GLU A 76 -8.04 11.72 -17.73
CA GLU A 76 -7.92 13.17 -17.53
C GLU A 76 -8.75 13.66 -16.32
N LEU A 77 -9.88 13.01 -16.04
CA LEU A 77 -10.69 13.33 -14.87
C LEU A 77 -9.95 12.98 -13.58
N MET A 78 -9.36 11.78 -13.53
CA MET A 78 -8.55 11.35 -12.39
C MET A 78 -7.33 12.26 -12.17
N ALA A 79 -6.74 12.76 -13.23
CA ALA A 79 -5.60 13.66 -13.16
C ALA A 79 -5.92 14.99 -12.44
N LYS A 80 -7.16 15.45 -12.50
CA LYS A 80 -7.60 16.69 -11.83
C LYS A 80 -7.73 16.53 -10.32
N ASP A 81 -8.05 15.32 -9.87
CA ASP A 81 -8.30 15.00 -8.47
C ASP A 81 -7.14 14.23 -7.83
N MET A 82 -6.05 14.02 -8.60
CA MET A 82 -4.85 13.37 -8.11
C MET A 82 -4.03 14.33 -7.25
N TRP A 83 -3.52 13.81 -6.16
CA TRP A 83 -2.61 14.49 -5.25
C TRP A 83 -1.53 13.54 -4.75
N VAL A 84 -0.43 14.10 -4.30
CA VAL A 84 0.68 13.39 -3.65
C VAL A 84 1.16 14.19 -2.44
N THR A 85 1.70 13.50 -1.45
CA THR A 85 2.26 14.14 -0.26
C THR A 85 3.44 13.35 0.27
N ASP A 86 4.46 14.06 0.72
CA ASP A 86 5.58 13.53 1.51
C ASP A 86 5.40 13.82 3.01
N PHE A 87 4.21 14.28 3.40
CA PHE A 87 3.85 14.69 4.77
C PHE A 87 4.77 15.78 5.36
N GLY A 88 5.54 16.46 4.53
CA GLY A 88 6.53 17.46 4.95
C GLY A 88 7.79 16.86 5.60
N LEU A 89 8.03 15.57 5.43
CA LEU A 89 9.17 14.86 6.01
C LEU A 89 10.41 14.87 5.10
N GLY A 90 10.26 15.28 3.84
CA GLY A 90 11.39 15.37 2.90
C GLY A 90 11.95 14.00 2.48
N ASP A 91 11.12 12.95 2.49
CA ASP A 91 11.54 11.57 2.24
C ASP A 91 10.47 10.79 1.47
N PHE A 92 10.05 11.31 0.32
CA PHE A 92 9.00 10.66 -0.47
C PHE A 92 9.37 9.25 -0.95
N GLU A 93 10.66 8.94 -1.01
CA GLU A 93 11.12 7.58 -1.31
C GLU A 93 10.57 6.55 -0.32
N ASN A 94 10.56 6.89 0.98
CA ASN A 94 10.22 5.98 2.05
C ASN A 94 8.92 6.34 2.78
N VAL A 95 8.57 7.64 2.81
CA VAL A 95 7.40 8.16 3.53
C VAL A 95 6.61 9.05 2.59
N GLY A 96 5.47 8.56 2.14
CA GLY A 96 4.64 9.31 1.21
C GLY A 96 3.46 8.51 0.73
N MET A 97 2.54 9.18 0.08
CA MET A 97 1.42 8.55 -0.63
C MET A 97 0.92 9.42 -1.76
N GLY A 98 0.23 8.79 -2.69
CA GLY A 98 -0.64 9.46 -3.65
C GLY A 98 -2.10 9.09 -3.43
N GLY A 99 -3.01 9.91 -3.91
CA GLY A 99 -4.43 9.63 -3.85
C GLY A 99 -5.18 10.26 -5.02
N ILE A 100 -6.36 9.71 -5.28
CA ILE A 100 -7.31 10.24 -6.25
C ILE A 100 -8.68 10.25 -5.58
N PHE A 101 -9.27 11.42 -5.40
CA PHE A 101 -10.60 11.53 -4.84
C PHE A 101 -11.68 11.10 -5.84
N TRP A 102 -12.62 10.28 -5.40
CA TRP A 102 -13.86 9.97 -6.11
C TRP A 102 -14.99 10.90 -5.68
N VAL A 103 -15.02 11.21 -4.38
CA VAL A 103 -15.92 12.17 -3.77
C VAL A 103 -15.22 12.84 -2.61
N ASN A 104 -15.43 14.14 -2.48
CA ASN A 104 -15.01 14.93 -1.34
C ASN A 104 -16.08 15.98 -1.08
N ASP A 105 -17.02 15.67 -0.21
CA ASP A 105 -18.18 16.47 0.08
C ASP A 105 -18.03 17.18 1.43
N PRO A 106 -17.72 18.48 1.45
CA PRO A 106 -17.54 19.22 2.69
C PRO A 106 -18.86 19.54 3.40
N GLU A 107 -20.00 19.52 2.68
CA GLU A 107 -21.30 19.83 3.26
C GLU A 107 -21.79 18.67 4.14
N TYR A 108 -21.69 17.45 3.63
CA TYR A 108 -22.13 16.26 4.34
C TYR A 108 -21.01 15.56 5.07
N GLY A 109 -19.76 16.01 4.90
CA GLY A 109 -18.60 15.55 5.68
C GLY A 109 -18.17 14.13 5.35
N TYR A 110 -18.36 13.67 4.11
CA TYR A 110 -17.87 12.39 3.68
C TYR A 110 -16.95 12.47 2.45
N PHE A 111 -16.07 11.52 2.33
CA PHE A 111 -15.20 11.41 1.16
C PHE A 111 -14.87 9.94 0.86
N ALA A 112 -14.51 9.67 -0.38
CA ALA A 112 -13.93 8.41 -0.80
C ALA A 112 -12.79 8.68 -1.79
N HIS A 113 -11.70 7.96 -1.64
CA HIS A 113 -10.53 8.08 -2.50
C HIS A 113 -9.80 6.75 -2.60
N ALA A 114 -9.08 6.56 -3.69
CA ALA A 114 -8.04 5.55 -3.76
C ALA A 114 -6.74 6.11 -3.16
N ILE A 115 -6.00 5.26 -2.45
CA ILE A 115 -4.66 5.55 -1.94
C ILE A 115 -3.66 4.68 -2.70
N TYR A 116 -2.51 5.26 -3.03
CA TYR A 116 -1.44 4.61 -3.75
C TYR A 116 -0.11 4.82 -3.04
N LEU A 117 0.62 3.73 -2.86
CA LEU A 117 1.97 3.73 -2.31
C LEU A 117 2.94 3.15 -3.35
N LEU A 118 4.07 3.78 -3.54
CA LEU A 118 5.18 3.16 -4.23
C LEU A 118 5.75 2.02 -3.36
N PRO A 119 6.36 0.99 -3.96
CA PRO A 119 6.93 -0.10 -3.18
C PRO A 119 7.91 0.39 -2.10
N GLY A 120 7.65 0.02 -0.86
CA GLY A 120 8.46 0.41 0.29
C GLY A 120 8.05 1.71 0.98
N GLN A 121 7.10 2.46 0.44
CA GLN A 121 6.56 3.64 1.12
C GLN A 121 5.68 3.29 2.31
N MET A 122 5.66 4.18 3.28
CA MET A 122 4.72 4.15 4.38
C MET A 122 3.95 5.47 4.51
N ILE A 123 2.76 5.38 5.06
CA ILE A 123 2.01 6.53 5.58
C ILE A 123 2.46 6.70 7.04
N PRO A 124 2.80 7.92 7.50
CA PRO A 124 3.22 8.14 8.88
C PRO A 124 2.16 7.71 9.90
N GLU A 125 2.64 7.22 11.04
CA GLU A 125 1.76 6.98 12.18
C GLU A 125 0.97 8.24 12.53
N HIS A 126 -0.34 8.13 12.55
CA HIS A 126 -1.22 9.24 12.84
C HIS A 126 -2.51 8.77 13.54
N ALA A 127 -3.22 9.70 14.13
CA ALA A 127 -4.51 9.45 14.75
C ALA A 127 -5.58 10.38 14.18
N HIS A 128 -6.76 9.84 13.94
CA HIS A 128 -7.91 10.65 13.57
C HIS A 128 -8.51 11.30 14.80
N VAL A 129 -8.33 12.58 14.95
CA VAL A 129 -8.82 13.35 16.08
C VAL A 129 -9.96 14.27 15.70
N LYS A 130 -10.82 14.58 16.66
CA LYS A 130 -11.87 15.59 16.46
C LYS A 130 -11.23 16.96 16.27
N THR A 131 -11.63 17.62 15.18
CA THR A 131 -11.30 19.03 14.90
C THR A 131 -12.59 19.84 14.92
N LYS A 132 -12.83 20.73 13.95
CA LYS A 132 -14.17 21.30 13.69
C LYS A 132 -15.14 20.24 13.14
N PHE A 133 -14.62 19.13 12.63
CA PHE A 133 -15.37 17.96 12.22
C PHE A 133 -15.17 16.81 13.21
N PRO A 134 -16.11 15.85 13.29
CA PRO A 134 -15.89 14.63 14.03
C PRO A 134 -14.61 13.91 13.55
N ALA A 135 -13.99 13.13 14.44
CA ALA A 135 -12.92 12.23 14.02
C ALA A 135 -13.42 11.29 12.91
N LYS A 136 -12.64 11.13 11.87
CA LYS A 136 -13.01 10.24 10.75
C LYS A 136 -13.13 8.81 11.21
N HIS A 137 -14.11 8.13 10.66
CA HIS A 137 -14.15 6.69 10.61
C HIS A 137 -13.76 6.25 9.20
N GLU A 138 -12.83 5.35 9.12
CA GLU A 138 -12.34 4.84 7.84
C GLU A 138 -12.50 3.33 7.74
N SER A 139 -12.61 2.87 6.52
CA SER A 139 -12.34 1.50 6.15
C SER A 139 -11.71 1.51 4.77
N TRP A 140 -10.81 0.60 4.56
CA TRP A 140 -10.14 0.40 3.29
C TRP A 140 -10.02 -1.07 2.93
N MET A 141 -9.76 -1.30 1.69
CA MET A 141 -9.50 -2.62 1.15
C MET A 141 -8.28 -2.55 0.24
N VAL A 142 -7.41 -3.54 0.33
CA VAL A 142 -6.27 -3.66 -0.58
C VAL A 142 -6.77 -4.15 -1.94
N GLU A 143 -6.55 -3.37 -2.98
CA GLU A 143 -6.94 -3.71 -4.35
C GLU A 143 -5.78 -4.32 -5.16
N LYS A 144 -4.54 -3.90 -4.87
CA LYS A 144 -3.32 -4.37 -5.52
C LYS A 144 -2.17 -4.44 -4.52
N GLY A 145 -1.33 -5.46 -4.63
CA GLY A 145 -0.20 -5.64 -3.74
C GLY A 145 -0.62 -6.06 -2.33
N TRP A 146 0.10 -5.58 -1.35
CA TRP A 146 -0.14 -5.85 0.07
C TRP A 146 0.49 -4.76 0.92
N VAL A 147 0.02 -4.60 2.17
CA VAL A 147 0.52 -3.60 3.11
C VAL A 147 0.70 -4.21 4.50
N TYR A 148 1.65 -3.67 5.26
CA TYR A 148 1.69 -3.83 6.70
C TYR A 148 0.77 -2.79 7.34
N ASN A 149 -0.18 -3.24 8.13
CA ASN A 149 -1.07 -2.34 8.86
C ASN A 149 -0.74 -2.42 10.36
N PHE A 150 -0.20 -1.33 10.89
CA PHE A 150 0.27 -1.23 12.26
C PHE A 150 -0.83 -0.74 13.20
N SER A 151 -0.71 -1.14 14.47
CA SER A 151 -1.67 -0.80 15.52
C SER A 151 -0.98 -0.59 16.87
N GLU A 152 -1.47 0.36 17.67
CA GLU A 152 -1.13 0.45 19.10
C GLU A 152 -1.82 -0.65 19.93
N VAL A 153 -2.81 -1.31 19.37
CA VAL A 153 -3.62 -2.33 20.07
C VAL A 153 -3.06 -3.72 19.79
N GLY A 154 -2.85 -4.49 20.84
CA GLY A 154 -2.33 -5.85 20.79
C GLY A 154 -0.86 -5.95 21.18
N ASP A 155 -0.39 -7.19 21.22
CA ASP A 155 1.00 -7.51 21.55
C ASP A 155 1.94 -7.15 20.40
N GLU A 156 3.19 -6.84 20.72
CA GLU A 156 4.21 -6.56 19.72
C GLU A 156 4.39 -7.74 18.76
N THR A 157 4.28 -7.48 17.47
CA THR A 157 4.51 -8.49 16.44
C THR A 157 6.01 -8.58 16.14
N PRO A 158 6.62 -9.77 16.21
CA PRO A 158 8.05 -9.92 15.95
C PRO A 158 8.38 -9.69 14.47
N ASN A 159 9.64 -9.33 14.21
CA ASN A 159 10.17 -9.12 12.85
C ASN A 159 9.45 -8.01 12.06
N ALA A 160 9.08 -6.94 12.75
CA ALA A 160 8.50 -5.77 12.10
C ALA A 160 9.43 -5.23 11.00
N PRO A 161 8.86 -4.73 9.89
CA PRO A 161 9.66 -4.03 8.89
C PRO A 161 10.34 -2.81 9.50
N ALA A 162 11.49 -2.43 8.93
CA ALA A 162 12.21 -1.25 9.38
C ALA A 162 11.38 0.01 9.13
N ILE A 163 11.28 0.86 10.15
CA ILE A 163 10.63 2.16 10.02
C ILE A 163 11.67 3.17 9.50
N PRO A 164 11.33 3.97 8.50
CA PRO A 164 12.23 5.02 7.98
C PRO A 164 12.67 5.98 9.09
N ALA A 165 13.96 6.31 9.10
CA ALA A 165 14.53 7.19 10.13
C ALA A 165 13.89 8.59 10.15
N THR A 166 13.45 9.07 9.01
CA THR A 166 12.74 10.35 8.84
C THR A 166 11.38 10.38 9.52
N HIS A 167 10.72 9.23 9.67
CA HIS A 167 9.49 9.12 10.46
C HIS A 167 9.77 9.24 11.97
N GLY A 168 10.89 8.72 12.43
CA GLY A 168 11.21 8.62 13.85
C GLY A 168 10.57 7.39 14.53
N ALA A 169 10.46 7.43 15.86
CA ALA A 169 9.90 6.33 16.63
C ALA A 169 8.37 6.25 16.48
N ILE A 170 7.87 5.02 16.32
CA ILE A 170 6.43 4.73 16.31
C ILE A 170 6.00 4.13 17.65
N LYS A 171 4.72 4.30 17.98
CA LYS A 171 4.08 3.68 19.14
C LYS A 171 3.44 2.35 18.81
N SER A 172 2.94 2.23 17.59
CA SER A 172 2.28 1.02 17.08
C SER A 172 3.30 -0.08 16.87
N LYS A 173 3.18 -1.16 17.63
CA LYS A 173 4.12 -2.29 17.61
C LYS A 173 3.49 -3.59 17.17
N ASN A 174 2.17 -3.63 17.12
CA ASN A 174 1.43 -4.74 16.53
C ASN A 174 1.23 -4.45 15.04
N PHE A 175 1.37 -5.45 14.18
CA PHE A 175 0.98 -5.31 12.79
C PHE A 175 0.37 -6.59 12.23
N VAL A 176 -0.43 -6.41 11.20
CA VAL A 176 -0.94 -7.49 10.35
C VAL A 176 -0.58 -7.21 8.90
N VAL A 177 -0.40 -8.27 8.13
CA VAL A 177 -0.26 -8.16 6.67
C VAL A 177 -1.64 -8.21 6.04
N GLN A 178 -1.99 -7.20 5.26
CA GLN A 178 -3.21 -7.18 4.49
C GLN A 178 -2.90 -7.43 3.01
N ASN A 179 -3.59 -8.40 2.45
CA ASN A 179 -3.48 -8.80 1.04
C ASN A 179 -4.69 -8.32 0.25
N VAL A 180 -4.66 -8.49 -1.06
CA VAL A 180 -5.78 -8.16 -1.95
C VAL A 180 -7.08 -8.78 -1.43
N GLY A 181 -8.11 -7.95 -1.29
CA GLY A 181 -9.42 -8.34 -0.78
C GLY A 181 -9.58 -8.24 0.74
N ASP A 182 -8.48 -8.10 1.50
CA ASP A 182 -8.59 -7.87 2.93
C ASP A 182 -9.15 -6.48 3.21
N VAL A 183 -10.05 -6.40 4.18
CA VAL A 183 -10.73 -5.16 4.54
C VAL A 183 -10.45 -4.82 5.99
N LEU A 184 -9.87 -3.66 6.23
CA LEU A 184 -9.81 -3.05 7.54
C LEU A 184 -11.02 -2.14 7.75
N ARG A 185 -11.64 -2.25 8.92
CA ARG A 185 -12.72 -1.36 9.38
C ARG A 185 -12.36 -0.82 10.74
N LEU A 186 -12.09 0.48 10.80
CA LEU A 186 -11.82 1.15 12.06
C LEU A 186 -13.14 1.42 12.79
N LYS A 187 -13.20 1.02 14.05
CA LYS A 187 -14.33 1.28 14.91
C LYS A 187 -14.10 2.55 15.73
N LYS A 188 -15.19 3.13 16.20
CA LYS A 188 -15.19 4.44 16.86
C LYS A 188 -14.24 4.58 18.05
N LEU A 189 -13.89 3.52 18.74
CA LEU A 189 -13.05 3.55 19.94
C LEU A 189 -11.70 2.84 19.74
N GLU A 190 -11.40 2.42 18.54
CA GLU A 190 -10.11 1.82 18.24
C GLU A 190 -9.08 2.92 18.01
N THR A 191 -7.92 2.77 18.62
CA THR A 191 -6.77 3.61 18.31
C THR A 191 -6.44 3.42 16.84
N PHE A 192 -6.26 4.53 16.16
CA PHE A 192 -5.90 4.50 14.77
C PHE A 192 -4.49 3.90 14.59
N GLN A 193 -4.30 3.22 13.51
CA GLN A 193 -3.05 2.59 13.12
C GLN A 193 -2.41 3.32 11.96
N PRO A 194 -1.10 3.44 11.95
CA PRO A 194 -0.37 3.78 10.75
C PRO A 194 -0.45 2.63 9.75
N ASP A 195 -0.48 2.97 8.52
CA ASP A 195 -0.49 2.03 7.39
C ASP A 195 0.90 1.64 6.96
#